data_e7da5a07769f2ef3922de3e321c2a731
#
_entry.id   e7da5a07769f2ef3922de3e321c2a731
#
_cell.length_a   1.000
_cell.length_b   1.000
_cell.length_c   1.000
_cell.angle_alpha   90.00
_cell.angle_beta   90.00
_cell.angle_gamma   90.00
#
_symmetry.space_group_name_H-M   'P 1'
#
loop_
_entity.id
_entity.type
_entity.pdbx_description
1 polymer ?
#
loop_
_entity_poly.entity_id
_entity_poly.type
_entity_poly.pdbx_seq_one_letter_code
_entity_poly.pdbx_strand_id
1 'polypeptide(L)'
;TVFISTRKPAKKAAKISPLEAIRYTEQNAYKKRSAKRTNGVKLSRMAFSNLGRNRRRSAFIIISLLLCIVLFNSIIIVTQSLDEEKWVNRVTRTDFNVYNSAAFNVMESVQHHEDTLSQQAVDLIAGQPGVEDERYLYRNTKDDRNVLVDYGFEDLSGIELFHEEEGVVNQSYQGYSLYTSSDTERRYFGNVMGASENFWADMCIFEGEKDAETLTQKMATGEYVIIGCPMDKLTEEPRNTPLTDQLQVGESISFYKDGELVKTSTILAKAILVGTETETPTGTTAQAHIAADAPFVYLPDTVFKEIYDAPTLLTYGFNVDEALQPQMEEFLSSYVSENTSVAYTSTKLLKEQLDSVRSMILVIGGLIGCIMAFAGLINFTNMIITNIITRRHEFATMQSIGMTGKQLRCLTVYEGIYYAVGADIIGGAVAAILAVTVLKSALNGPSMWFFTLNITLVPVLVIGVLYLLLAAVIPLIVLHFFNKGTVVERLRTSE
;
A
#
# COMPACT_ATOMS: atom_id res chain seq x y z
N THR A 1 -8.80 18.71 28.26
CA THR A 1 -8.73 19.82 27.26
C THR A 1 -9.60 20.99 27.64
N VAL A 2 -10.88 20.80 28.00
CA VAL A 2 -11.84 21.88 28.36
C VAL A 2 -11.30 22.75 29.51
N PHE A 3 -10.81 22.14 30.59
CA PHE A 3 -10.27 22.87 31.76
C PHE A 3 -9.05 23.75 31.41
N ILE A 4 -8.20 23.32 30.48
CA ILE A 4 -7.03 24.09 30.04
C ILE A 4 -7.44 25.25 29.13
N SER A 5 -8.44 25.04 28.24
CA SER A 5 -8.92 26.07 27.32
C SER A 5 -9.72 27.18 27.99
N THR A 6 -10.46 26.87 29.06
CA THR A 6 -11.26 27.84 29.83
C THR A 6 -10.46 28.63 30.87
N ARG A 7 -9.29 28.13 31.31
CA ARG A 7 -8.46 28.75 32.36
C ARG A 7 -7.98 30.17 32.02
N LYS A 8 -7.58 30.41 30.77
CA LYS A 8 -7.15 31.77 30.33
C LYS A 8 -8.31 32.76 30.23
N PRO A 9 -9.46 32.44 29.61
CA PRO A 9 -10.64 33.30 29.63
C PRO A 9 -11.16 33.58 31.01
N ALA A 10 -11.29 32.56 31.88
CA ALA A 10 -11.74 32.74 33.27
C ALA A 10 -10.82 33.68 34.08
N LYS A 11 -9.49 33.51 33.93
CA LYS A 11 -8.51 34.39 34.62
C LYS A 11 -8.53 35.83 34.09
N LYS A 12 -8.93 36.04 32.82
CA LYS A 12 -9.12 37.36 32.22
C LYS A 12 -10.41 38.00 32.70
N ALA A 13 -11.52 37.24 32.77
CA ALA A 13 -12.79 37.68 33.28
C ALA A 13 -12.71 38.08 34.77
N ALA A 14 -12.00 37.33 35.58
CA ALA A 14 -11.81 37.61 37.02
C ALA A 14 -10.97 38.87 37.30
N LYS A 15 -10.24 39.41 36.32
CA LYS A 15 -9.39 40.62 36.47
C LYS A 15 -10.07 41.89 35.95
N ILE A 16 -11.21 41.81 35.32
CA ILE A 16 -11.94 42.97 34.74
C ILE A 16 -12.87 43.55 35.83
N SER A 17 -12.78 44.84 36.11
CA SER A 17 -13.71 45.50 37.02
C SER A 17 -15.13 45.57 36.42
N PRO A 18 -16.22 45.59 37.24
CA PRO A 18 -17.60 45.69 36.73
C PRO A 18 -17.80 46.91 35.81
N LEU A 19 -17.12 48.03 36.11
CA LEU A 19 -17.21 49.25 35.32
C LEU A 19 -16.48 49.13 33.99
N GLU A 20 -15.38 48.40 33.95
CA GLU A 20 -14.60 48.10 32.72
C GLU A 20 -15.30 47.05 31.86
N ALA A 21 -16.03 46.11 32.46
CA ALA A 21 -16.83 45.14 31.78
C ALA A 21 -18.03 45.77 31.02
N ILE A 22 -18.65 46.81 31.62
CA ILE A 22 -19.76 47.55 30.98
C ILE A 22 -19.20 48.45 29.87
N ARG A 23 -17.99 48.97 29.99
CA ARG A 23 -17.33 49.84 28.96
C ARG A 23 -16.50 49.03 27.95
N TYR A 24 -16.42 47.73 28.12
CA TYR A 24 -15.63 46.86 27.21
C TYR A 24 -16.30 46.75 25.85
N THR A 25 -16.08 47.75 25.03
CA THR A 25 -16.23 47.62 23.57
C THR A 25 -14.90 47.10 23.03
N GLU A 26 -14.93 45.97 22.34
CA GLU A 26 -13.77 45.34 21.69
C GLU A 26 -13.27 46.22 20.52
N GLN A 27 -12.85 47.47 20.86
CA GLN A 27 -12.15 48.34 19.93
C GLN A 27 -10.68 48.00 19.97
N ASN A 28 -10.28 47.01 19.20
CA ASN A 28 -8.87 46.83 18.88
C ASN A 28 -8.37 48.12 18.24
N ALA A 29 -7.38 48.77 18.88
CA ALA A 29 -6.71 49.93 18.36
C ALA A 29 -6.10 49.63 16.98
N TYR A 30 -6.85 49.92 15.96
CA TYR A 30 -6.36 49.89 14.61
C TYR A 30 -5.41 51.08 14.40
N LYS A 31 -4.15 50.81 14.10
CA LYS A 31 -3.24 51.79 13.50
C LYS A 31 -3.92 52.32 12.23
N LYS A 32 -4.33 53.61 12.24
CA LYS A 32 -4.87 54.29 11.08
C LYS A 32 -3.84 54.26 9.93
N ARG A 33 -4.00 53.33 9.00
CA ARG A 33 -3.41 53.43 7.67
C ARG A 33 -4.28 54.37 6.89
N SER A 34 -3.72 55.47 6.41
CA SER A 34 -4.43 56.46 5.55
C SER A 34 -4.99 55.74 4.34
N ALA A 35 -6.33 55.73 4.21
CA ALA A 35 -6.99 55.13 3.10
C ALA A 35 -6.74 56.01 1.86
N LYS A 36 -6.03 55.51 0.85
CA LYS A 36 -6.03 56.13 -0.48
C LYS A 36 -7.47 56.16 -1.00
N ARG A 37 -7.94 57.35 -1.32
CA ARG A 37 -9.25 57.58 -1.98
C ARG A 37 -9.32 56.73 -3.25
N THR A 38 -10.23 55.76 -3.29
CA THR A 38 -10.52 54.94 -4.47
C THR A 38 -11.96 55.12 -4.85
N ASN A 39 -12.22 55.45 -6.11
CA ASN A 39 -13.55 55.57 -6.70
C ASN A 39 -14.32 54.24 -6.53
N GLY A 40 -15.44 54.29 -5.79
CA GLY A 40 -16.39 53.19 -5.62
C GLY A 40 -15.84 51.99 -4.84
N VAL A 41 -16.33 51.71 -3.62
CA VAL A 41 -15.95 50.53 -2.84
C VAL A 41 -16.67 49.32 -3.45
N LYS A 42 -15.95 48.47 -4.18
CA LYS A 42 -16.49 47.16 -4.62
C LYS A 42 -16.70 46.27 -3.37
N LEU A 43 -17.90 45.66 -3.23
CA LEU A 43 -18.26 44.77 -2.11
C LEU A 43 -17.25 43.63 -1.90
N SER A 44 -16.68 43.09 -2.98
CA SER A 44 -15.64 42.08 -2.92
C SER A 44 -14.35 42.54 -2.21
N ARG A 45 -13.92 43.80 -2.45
CA ARG A 45 -12.73 44.37 -1.76
C ARG A 45 -13.01 44.59 -0.28
N MET A 46 -14.25 45.01 0.05
CA MET A 46 -14.67 45.16 1.45
C MET A 46 -14.68 43.82 2.19
N ALA A 47 -15.23 42.75 1.55
CA ALA A 47 -15.19 41.39 2.09
C ALA A 47 -13.75 40.90 2.34
N PHE A 48 -12.87 41.09 1.36
CA PHE A 48 -11.47 40.71 1.52
C PHE A 48 -10.75 41.43 2.67
N SER A 49 -11.01 42.74 2.81
CA SER A 49 -10.47 43.54 3.90
C SER A 49 -10.91 43.04 5.28
N ASN A 50 -12.13 42.52 5.38
CA ASN A 50 -12.68 41.97 6.62
C ASN A 50 -11.97 40.70 7.10
N LEU A 51 -11.47 39.86 6.19
CA LEU A 51 -10.63 38.69 6.56
C LEU A 51 -9.38 39.11 7.31
N GLY A 52 -8.76 40.22 6.90
CA GLY A 52 -7.55 40.78 7.56
C GLY A 52 -7.79 41.36 8.95
N ARG A 53 -9.03 41.66 9.30
CA ARG A 53 -9.42 42.29 10.56
C ARG A 53 -9.37 41.28 11.73
N ASN A 54 -9.68 40.00 11.50
CA ASN A 54 -9.72 38.93 12.51
C ASN A 54 -8.83 37.73 12.15
N ARG A 55 -7.55 37.98 11.88
CA ARG A 55 -6.58 37.01 11.34
C ARG A 55 -6.56 35.65 12.08
N ARG A 56 -6.63 35.65 13.41
CA ARG A 56 -6.60 34.41 14.21
C ARG A 56 -7.83 33.54 13.95
N ARG A 57 -9.04 34.13 13.95
CA ARG A 57 -10.28 33.40 13.68
C ARG A 57 -10.30 32.89 12.23
N SER A 58 -9.92 33.75 11.27
CA SER A 58 -9.80 33.37 9.86
C SER A 58 -8.85 32.19 9.65
N ALA A 59 -7.68 32.21 10.32
CA ALA A 59 -6.71 31.13 10.24
C ALA A 59 -7.29 29.79 10.77
N PHE A 60 -7.98 29.81 11.90
CA PHE A 60 -8.60 28.59 12.46
C PHE A 60 -9.60 27.93 11.51
N ILE A 61 -10.36 28.72 10.76
CA ILE A 61 -11.33 28.18 9.80
C ILE A 61 -10.63 27.58 8.60
N ILE A 62 -9.71 28.34 8.03
CA ILE A 62 -8.91 27.87 6.89
C ILE A 62 -8.21 26.57 7.28
N ILE A 63 -7.61 26.47 8.46
CA ILE A 63 -6.97 25.25 8.95
C ILE A 63 -7.97 24.10 9.12
N SER A 64 -9.17 24.35 9.65
CA SER A 64 -10.19 23.32 9.84
C SER A 64 -10.69 22.74 8.51
N LEU A 65 -10.95 23.62 7.51
CA LEU A 65 -11.36 23.21 6.17
C LEU A 65 -10.22 22.53 5.42
N LEU A 66 -9.00 23.06 5.52
CA LEU A 66 -7.79 22.52 4.90
C LEU A 66 -7.50 21.08 5.39
N LEU A 67 -7.64 20.79 6.69
CA LEU A 67 -7.40 19.45 7.22
C LEU A 67 -8.30 18.41 6.58
N CYS A 68 -9.56 18.76 6.32
CA CYS A 68 -10.48 17.88 5.62
C CYS A 68 -10.03 17.61 4.17
N ILE A 69 -9.63 18.67 3.43
CA ILE A 69 -9.12 18.54 2.05
C ILE A 69 -7.91 17.60 2.01
N VAL A 70 -6.93 17.85 2.88
CA VAL A 70 -5.69 17.06 2.95
C VAL A 70 -5.99 15.59 3.26
N LEU A 71 -6.86 15.33 4.22
CA LEU A 71 -7.18 13.98 4.67
C LEU A 71 -7.89 13.19 3.54
N PHE A 72 -8.95 13.74 2.96
CA PHE A 72 -9.64 13.07 1.85
C PHE A 72 -8.74 12.84 0.64
N ASN A 73 -7.93 13.85 0.28
CA ASN A 73 -6.99 13.69 -0.83
C ASN A 73 -5.96 12.60 -0.56
N SER A 74 -5.43 12.52 0.68
CA SER A 74 -4.48 11.46 1.06
C SER A 74 -5.12 10.06 0.99
N ILE A 75 -6.35 9.89 1.45
CA ILE A 75 -7.08 8.61 1.37
C ILE A 75 -7.24 8.17 -0.09
N ILE A 76 -7.67 9.08 -0.96
CA ILE A 76 -7.86 8.76 -2.38
C ILE A 76 -6.52 8.45 -3.07
N ILE A 77 -5.45 9.21 -2.78
CA ILE A 77 -4.11 8.91 -3.30
C ILE A 77 -3.67 7.51 -2.88
N VAL A 78 -3.78 7.15 -1.60
CA VAL A 78 -3.39 5.83 -1.11
C VAL A 78 -4.20 4.73 -1.80
N THR A 79 -5.51 4.87 -1.92
CA THR A 79 -6.36 3.85 -2.57
C THR A 79 -6.13 3.72 -4.06
N GLN A 80 -5.82 4.82 -4.76
CA GLN A 80 -5.49 4.81 -6.19
C GLN A 80 -4.04 4.39 -6.47
N SER A 81 -3.21 4.36 -5.44
CA SER A 81 -1.81 3.91 -5.55
C SER A 81 -1.65 2.40 -5.34
N LEU A 82 -2.72 1.68 -4.97
CA LEU A 82 -2.73 0.22 -4.95
C LEU A 82 -2.61 -0.31 -6.38
N ASP A 83 -1.50 -0.98 -6.68
CA ASP A 83 -1.15 -1.50 -8.01
C ASP A 83 -1.54 -2.98 -8.10
N GLU A 84 -2.62 -3.23 -8.83
CA GLU A 84 -3.18 -4.57 -9.01
C GLU A 84 -2.24 -5.49 -9.79
N GLU A 85 -1.59 -4.95 -10.82
CA GLU A 85 -0.67 -5.73 -11.65
C GLU A 85 0.56 -6.17 -10.84
N LYS A 86 1.16 -5.25 -10.07
CA LYS A 86 2.24 -5.60 -9.15
C LYS A 86 1.82 -6.64 -8.13
N TRP A 87 0.61 -6.49 -7.56
CA TRP A 87 0.09 -7.43 -6.58
C TRP A 87 -0.08 -8.83 -7.15
N VAL A 88 -0.70 -8.95 -8.32
CA VAL A 88 -0.94 -10.25 -8.98
C VAL A 88 0.37 -10.87 -9.44
N ASN A 89 1.17 -10.13 -10.22
CA ASN A 89 2.41 -10.64 -10.82
C ASN A 89 3.49 -11.03 -9.80
N ARG A 90 3.40 -10.55 -8.57
CA ARG A 90 4.31 -11.00 -7.52
C ARG A 90 3.90 -12.34 -6.91
N VAL A 91 2.63 -12.68 -6.94
CA VAL A 91 2.13 -13.91 -6.33
C VAL A 91 2.01 -15.03 -7.36
N THR A 92 1.59 -14.72 -8.59
CA THR A 92 1.37 -15.72 -9.63
C THR A 92 1.75 -15.23 -11.01
N ARG A 93 2.14 -16.18 -11.88
CA ARG A 93 2.38 -15.97 -13.32
C ARG A 93 1.33 -16.64 -14.18
N THR A 94 0.43 -17.39 -13.57
CA THR A 94 -0.68 -18.11 -14.23
C THR A 94 -2.01 -17.64 -13.65
N ASP A 95 -3.09 -17.89 -14.37
CA ASP A 95 -4.43 -17.54 -13.92
C ASP A 95 -4.82 -18.29 -12.65
N PHE A 96 -4.41 -19.55 -12.55
CA PHE A 96 -4.65 -20.43 -11.41
C PHE A 96 -3.37 -21.11 -10.97
N ASN A 97 -3.20 -21.26 -9.65
CA ASN A 97 -2.18 -22.09 -9.03
C ASN A 97 -2.81 -22.95 -7.95
N VAL A 98 -2.55 -24.24 -8.01
CA VAL A 98 -3.04 -25.23 -7.06
C VAL A 98 -1.87 -25.82 -6.26
N TYR A 99 -2.08 -26.03 -4.98
CA TYR A 99 -1.07 -26.48 -4.02
C TYR A 99 -1.65 -27.54 -3.09
N ASN A 100 -0.78 -28.29 -2.41
CA ASN A 100 -1.18 -28.92 -1.16
C ASN A 100 -1.46 -27.83 -0.11
N SER A 101 -2.50 -28.00 0.71
CA SER A 101 -2.87 -27.02 1.75
C SER A 101 -1.76 -26.79 2.79
N ALA A 102 -0.82 -27.73 2.96
CA ALA A 102 0.39 -27.55 3.76
C ALA A 102 1.22 -26.33 3.32
N ALA A 103 1.20 -25.97 2.04
CA ALA A 103 1.90 -24.79 1.52
C ALA A 103 1.44 -23.46 2.15
N PHE A 104 0.24 -23.41 2.72
CA PHE A 104 -0.29 -22.24 3.45
C PHE A 104 0.09 -22.23 4.93
N ASN A 105 0.67 -23.32 5.45
CA ASN A 105 1.12 -23.37 6.83
C ASN A 105 2.43 -22.55 6.98
N VAL A 106 2.31 -21.41 7.64
CA VAL A 106 3.42 -20.46 7.85
C VAL A 106 4.59 -21.07 8.65
N MET A 107 4.33 -22.09 9.47
CA MET A 107 5.34 -22.67 10.36
C MET A 107 5.99 -23.93 9.77
N GLU A 108 5.28 -24.69 8.98
CA GLU A 108 5.74 -26.01 8.53
C GLU A 108 5.89 -26.10 7.01
N SER A 109 5.04 -25.43 6.21
CA SER A 109 5.09 -25.47 4.74
C SER A 109 5.16 -26.90 4.16
N VAL A 110 5.57 -27.04 2.90
CA VAL A 110 5.82 -28.35 2.26
C VAL A 110 7.23 -28.81 2.63
N GLN A 111 7.37 -29.76 3.55
CA GLN A 111 8.66 -30.22 4.06
C GLN A 111 8.91 -31.71 3.86
N HIS A 112 7.87 -32.50 3.65
CA HIS A 112 7.93 -33.96 3.53
C HIS A 112 7.31 -34.44 2.21
N HIS A 113 7.62 -35.65 1.76
CA HIS A 113 7.07 -36.25 0.56
C HIS A 113 5.54 -36.39 0.62
N GLU A 114 4.97 -36.56 1.80
CA GLU A 114 3.52 -36.62 2.01
C GLU A 114 2.78 -35.29 1.75
N ASP A 115 3.51 -34.16 1.77
CA ASP A 115 2.97 -32.83 1.48
C ASP A 115 2.82 -32.57 -0.02
N THR A 116 3.04 -33.55 -0.88
CA THR A 116 2.90 -33.40 -2.34
C THR A 116 1.47 -33.08 -2.75
N LEU A 117 1.30 -32.28 -3.78
CA LEU A 117 0.01 -32.20 -4.47
C LEU A 117 -0.27 -33.53 -5.21
N SER A 118 -1.42 -34.15 -4.94
CA SER A 118 -1.72 -35.47 -5.50
C SER A 118 -1.88 -35.44 -7.02
N GLN A 119 -1.31 -36.44 -7.72
CA GLN A 119 -1.45 -36.55 -9.17
C GLN A 119 -2.92 -36.69 -9.58
N GLN A 120 -3.76 -37.32 -8.76
CA GLN A 120 -5.18 -37.43 -9.02
C GLN A 120 -5.88 -36.06 -9.07
N ALA A 121 -5.49 -35.12 -8.19
CA ALA A 121 -6.01 -33.74 -8.22
C ALA A 121 -5.57 -33.03 -9.51
N VAL A 122 -4.29 -33.18 -9.86
CA VAL A 122 -3.75 -32.59 -11.10
C VAL A 122 -4.48 -33.11 -12.33
N ASP A 123 -4.61 -34.44 -12.48
CA ASP A 123 -5.27 -35.06 -13.63
C ASP A 123 -6.75 -34.64 -13.78
N LEU A 124 -7.44 -34.48 -12.64
CA LEU A 124 -8.84 -34.03 -12.63
C LEU A 124 -8.98 -32.57 -13.06
N ILE A 125 -8.05 -31.73 -12.65
CA ILE A 125 -8.03 -30.30 -12.99
C ILE A 125 -7.59 -30.10 -14.43
N ALA A 126 -6.54 -30.77 -14.88
CA ALA A 126 -6.03 -30.74 -16.24
C ALA A 126 -7.08 -31.21 -17.27
N GLY A 127 -7.98 -32.12 -16.87
CA GLY A 127 -9.09 -32.58 -17.68
C GLY A 127 -10.23 -31.57 -17.84
N GLN A 128 -10.21 -30.42 -17.19
CA GLN A 128 -11.23 -29.39 -17.31
C GLN A 128 -11.11 -28.62 -18.64
N PRO A 129 -12.24 -28.17 -19.21
CA PRO A 129 -12.21 -27.39 -20.44
C PRO A 129 -11.44 -26.09 -20.33
N GLY A 130 -10.62 -25.79 -21.35
CA GLY A 130 -9.90 -24.50 -21.46
C GLY A 130 -8.60 -24.41 -20.67
N VAL A 131 -8.15 -25.48 -20.03
CA VAL A 131 -6.83 -25.53 -19.37
C VAL A 131 -5.74 -25.50 -20.43
N GLU A 132 -4.82 -24.58 -20.29
CA GLU A 132 -3.66 -24.38 -21.17
C GLU A 132 -2.45 -23.87 -20.37
N ASP A 133 -1.26 -23.88 -21.00
CA ASP A 133 -0.01 -23.42 -20.41
C ASP A 133 0.27 -24.02 -19.02
N GLU A 134 0.17 -25.33 -18.93
CA GLU A 134 0.37 -26.07 -17.68
C GLU A 134 1.83 -25.94 -17.20
N ARG A 135 2.01 -25.72 -15.91
CA ARG A 135 3.29 -25.53 -15.25
C ARG A 135 3.38 -26.36 -13.99
N TYR A 136 4.43 -27.13 -13.89
CA TYR A 136 4.72 -27.98 -12.78
C TYR A 136 5.98 -27.48 -12.09
N LEU A 137 5.91 -27.32 -10.78
CA LEU A 137 7.06 -27.00 -9.96
C LEU A 137 7.22 -28.05 -8.86
N TYR A 138 8.28 -28.82 -8.97
CA TYR A 138 8.69 -29.80 -7.97
C TYR A 138 9.74 -29.20 -7.05
N ARG A 139 9.84 -29.76 -5.85
CA ARG A 139 10.92 -29.40 -4.91
C ARG A 139 11.43 -30.65 -4.21
N ASN A 140 12.69 -30.58 -3.78
CA ASN A 140 13.18 -31.55 -2.80
C ASN A 140 12.60 -31.22 -1.40
N THR A 141 12.59 -32.20 -0.51
CA THR A 141 12.06 -32.12 0.84
C THR A 141 13.11 -32.52 1.86
N LYS A 142 12.83 -32.40 3.15
CA LYS A 142 13.71 -32.89 4.21
C LYS A 142 13.94 -34.42 4.17
N ASP A 143 13.10 -35.13 3.45
CA ASP A 143 13.23 -36.58 3.29
C ASP A 143 14.30 -36.96 2.26
N ASP A 144 14.75 -35.99 1.41
CA ASP A 144 15.72 -36.20 0.34
C ASP A 144 17.18 -35.94 0.76
N ARG A 145 17.53 -36.16 2.02
CA ARG A 145 18.86 -35.82 2.58
C ARG A 145 20.00 -36.68 2.01
N ASN A 146 19.68 -37.77 1.33
CA ASN A 146 20.63 -38.55 0.59
C ASN A 146 21.11 -37.91 -0.70
N VAL A 147 20.49 -36.81 -1.14
CA VAL A 147 20.89 -36.02 -2.31
C VAL A 147 21.58 -34.74 -1.84
N LEU A 148 22.84 -34.61 -2.18
CA LEU A 148 23.68 -33.46 -1.83
C LEU A 148 24.19 -32.74 -3.08
N VAL A 149 24.40 -31.44 -2.95
CA VAL A 149 24.90 -30.58 -4.03
C VAL A 149 26.31 -30.09 -3.69
N ASP A 150 27.22 -30.28 -4.62
CA ASP A 150 28.52 -29.61 -4.62
C ASP A 150 28.41 -28.35 -5.49
N TYR A 151 28.44 -27.20 -4.84
CA TYR A 151 28.36 -25.89 -5.48
C TYR A 151 29.72 -25.36 -5.92
N GLY A 152 30.82 -26.03 -5.58
CA GLY A 152 32.16 -25.53 -5.84
C GLY A 152 32.60 -24.35 -4.95
N PHE A 153 31.97 -24.16 -3.79
CA PHE A 153 32.32 -23.06 -2.89
C PHE A 153 33.79 -23.10 -2.46
N GLU A 154 34.51 -22.01 -2.67
CA GLU A 154 35.92 -21.87 -2.28
C GLU A 154 36.06 -21.28 -0.87
N ASP A 155 35.26 -20.27 -0.55
CA ASP A 155 35.30 -19.55 0.73
C ASP A 155 34.01 -19.79 1.55
N LEU A 156 34.19 -20.45 2.66
CA LEU A 156 33.12 -20.66 3.65
C LEU A 156 33.35 -19.86 4.95
N SER A 157 34.21 -18.84 4.90
CA SER A 157 34.44 -17.99 6.06
C SER A 157 33.15 -17.23 6.45
N GLY A 158 32.74 -17.40 7.70
CA GLY A 158 31.48 -16.80 8.20
C GLY A 158 30.21 -17.60 7.87
N ILE A 159 30.37 -18.80 7.30
CA ILE A 159 29.27 -19.75 7.07
C ILE A 159 29.31 -20.81 8.18
N GLU A 160 28.21 -21.03 8.87
CA GLU A 160 28.09 -22.09 9.85
C GLU A 160 27.66 -23.39 9.16
N LEU A 161 28.39 -24.49 9.45
CA LEU A 161 28.07 -25.80 8.91
C LEU A 161 27.30 -26.61 9.98
N PHE A 162 26.12 -27.06 9.61
CA PHE A 162 25.29 -27.92 10.46
C PHE A 162 25.41 -29.38 10.00
N HIS A 163 25.62 -30.28 10.96
CA HIS A 163 25.61 -31.71 10.73
C HIS A 163 24.24 -32.31 11.00
N GLU A 164 23.93 -33.39 10.31
CA GLU A 164 22.63 -34.03 10.25
C GLU A 164 22.06 -34.48 11.61
N GLU A 165 22.94 -34.77 12.62
CA GLU A 165 22.54 -35.30 13.93
C GLU A 165 21.92 -34.23 14.86
N GLU A 166 22.08 -32.95 14.58
CA GLU A 166 21.69 -31.87 15.50
C GLU A 166 20.29 -31.31 15.27
N GLY A 167 19.38 -31.96 14.65
CA GLY A 167 17.91 -31.78 14.54
C GLY A 167 17.23 -30.49 14.96
N VAL A 168 17.95 -29.48 15.41
CA VAL A 168 17.43 -28.18 15.86
C VAL A 168 18.22 -27.05 15.19
N VAL A 169 17.65 -26.48 14.19
CA VAL A 169 18.11 -25.17 13.69
C VAL A 169 17.97 -24.17 14.83
N ASN A 170 19.08 -23.69 15.34
CA ASN A 170 19.08 -22.63 16.34
C ASN A 170 18.63 -21.34 15.65
N GLN A 171 17.36 -20.95 15.80
CA GLN A 171 16.73 -19.78 15.17
C GLN A 171 17.38 -18.43 15.54
N SER A 172 18.43 -18.43 16.32
CA SER A 172 19.12 -17.21 16.79
C SER A 172 20.45 -16.92 16.09
N TYR A 173 20.84 -17.70 15.07
CA TYR A 173 22.08 -17.43 14.33
C TYR A 173 21.92 -16.21 13.42
N GLN A 174 22.83 -15.26 13.51
CA GLN A 174 22.83 -14.00 12.73
C GLN A 174 23.76 -14.06 11.49
N GLY A 175 24.11 -15.25 11.02
CA GLY A 175 24.98 -15.47 9.85
C GLY A 175 24.30 -16.29 8.77
N TYR A 176 25.12 -16.83 7.86
CA TYR A 176 24.69 -17.76 6.84
C TYR A 176 25.03 -19.20 7.27
N SER A 177 24.20 -20.17 6.89
CA SER A 177 24.34 -21.56 7.31
C SER A 177 24.10 -22.55 6.16
N LEU A 178 24.79 -23.67 6.20
CA LEU A 178 24.65 -24.78 5.24
C LEU A 178 24.56 -26.12 6.02
N TYR A 179 23.73 -27.04 5.52
CA TYR A 179 23.70 -28.41 6.02
C TYR A 179 24.65 -29.29 5.20
N THR A 180 25.48 -30.08 5.90
CA THR A 180 26.44 -31.02 5.29
C THR A 180 26.40 -32.34 6.01
N SER A 181 26.72 -33.42 5.29
CA SER A 181 26.95 -34.74 5.88
C SER A 181 28.41 -34.92 6.33
N SER A 182 29.36 -34.09 5.84
CA SER A 182 30.78 -34.22 6.13
C SER A 182 31.52 -32.91 5.83
N ASP A 183 32.34 -32.42 6.77
CA ASP A 183 33.18 -31.23 6.59
C ASP A 183 34.26 -31.36 5.51
N THR A 184 34.55 -32.59 5.09
CA THR A 184 35.63 -32.87 4.15
C THR A 184 35.18 -32.96 2.70
N GLU A 185 33.90 -33.24 2.44
CA GLU A 185 33.41 -33.53 1.09
C GLU A 185 32.84 -32.32 0.34
N ARG A 186 32.67 -31.17 1.01
CA ARG A 186 32.07 -29.91 0.43
C ARG A 186 30.74 -30.14 -0.31
N ARG A 187 29.93 -31.09 0.22
CA ARG A 187 28.61 -31.43 -0.31
C ARG A 187 27.56 -31.00 0.67
N TYR A 188 26.54 -30.29 0.17
CA TYR A 188 25.56 -29.60 1.01
C TYR A 188 24.16 -30.02 0.61
N PHE A 189 23.27 -30.06 1.59
CA PHE A 189 21.85 -30.19 1.30
C PHE A 189 21.36 -28.90 0.68
N GLY A 190 20.80 -28.96 -0.53
CA GLY A 190 20.43 -27.80 -1.33
C GLY A 190 18.92 -27.51 -1.35
N ASN A 191 18.56 -26.31 -1.77
CA ASN A 191 17.18 -25.98 -2.17
C ASN A 191 17.07 -26.23 -3.67
N VAL A 192 16.55 -27.39 -4.08
CA VAL A 192 16.50 -27.81 -5.48
C VAL A 192 15.07 -27.86 -5.96
N MET A 193 14.83 -27.23 -7.12
CA MET A 193 13.53 -27.14 -7.75
C MET A 193 13.57 -27.77 -9.14
N GLY A 194 12.53 -28.54 -9.47
CA GLY A 194 12.29 -29.09 -10.80
C GLY A 194 11.14 -28.38 -11.48
N ALA A 195 11.38 -27.69 -12.58
CA ALA A 195 10.37 -26.89 -13.26
C ALA A 195 10.09 -27.39 -14.67
N SER A 196 8.81 -27.33 -15.11
CA SER A 196 8.41 -27.65 -16.47
C SER A 196 8.87 -26.61 -17.49
N GLU A 197 8.82 -26.95 -18.76
CA GLU A 197 9.33 -26.13 -19.86
C GLU A 197 8.72 -24.72 -19.90
N ASN A 198 7.41 -24.60 -19.69
CA ASN A 198 6.70 -23.32 -19.73
C ASN A 198 7.08 -22.36 -18.58
N PHE A 199 7.80 -22.85 -17.58
CA PHE A 199 8.22 -22.07 -16.43
C PHE A 199 9.33 -21.07 -16.76
N TRP A 200 10.22 -21.38 -17.71
CA TRP A 200 11.42 -20.62 -17.98
C TRP A 200 11.16 -19.25 -18.59
N ALA A 201 10.11 -19.12 -19.39
CA ALA A 201 9.79 -17.89 -20.12
C ALA A 201 9.51 -16.69 -19.19
N ASP A 202 9.00 -16.95 -17.99
CA ASP A 202 8.60 -15.91 -17.04
C ASP A 202 9.62 -15.66 -15.91
N MET A 203 10.77 -16.34 -15.95
CA MET A 203 11.81 -16.10 -14.96
C MET A 203 12.45 -14.72 -15.12
N CYS A 204 12.62 -14.02 -14.01
CA CYS A 204 13.27 -12.70 -13.97
C CYS A 204 14.80 -12.84 -13.98
N ILE A 205 15.40 -13.10 -15.16
CA ILE A 205 16.84 -13.27 -15.30
C ILE A 205 17.57 -11.91 -15.22
N PHE A 206 18.51 -11.78 -14.30
CA PHE A 206 19.36 -10.59 -14.17
C PHE A 206 20.79 -10.80 -14.68
N GLU A 207 21.32 -12.04 -14.67
CA GLU A 207 22.65 -12.40 -15.14
C GLU A 207 22.61 -13.67 -15.99
N GLY A 208 23.40 -13.76 -17.05
CA GLY A 208 23.47 -14.91 -17.97
C GLY A 208 22.54 -14.79 -19.17
N GLU A 209 21.96 -15.90 -19.62
CA GLU A 209 21.05 -15.97 -20.77
C GLU A 209 19.70 -15.33 -20.44
N LYS A 210 19.31 -14.31 -21.20
CA LYS A 210 18.07 -13.54 -20.97
C LYS A 210 17.00 -13.75 -22.02
N ASP A 211 17.38 -14.32 -23.17
CA ASP A 211 16.41 -14.60 -24.22
C ASP A 211 15.58 -15.83 -23.86
N ALA A 212 14.29 -15.65 -23.68
CA ALA A 212 13.39 -16.67 -23.16
C ALA A 212 13.35 -17.94 -24.03
N GLU A 213 13.41 -17.80 -25.36
CA GLU A 213 13.39 -18.93 -26.27
C GLU A 213 14.71 -19.72 -26.18
N THR A 214 15.85 -19.04 -26.21
CA THR A 214 17.18 -19.65 -26.03
C THR A 214 17.33 -20.29 -24.67
N LEU A 215 16.83 -19.64 -23.61
CA LEU A 215 16.82 -20.15 -22.25
C LEU A 215 16.05 -21.49 -22.19
N THR A 216 14.83 -21.50 -22.70
CA THR A 216 13.98 -22.70 -22.74
C THR A 216 14.62 -23.84 -23.52
N GLN A 217 15.18 -23.54 -24.71
CA GLN A 217 15.85 -24.55 -25.53
C GLN A 217 17.07 -25.14 -24.81
N LYS A 218 17.90 -24.33 -24.15
CA LYS A 218 19.06 -24.80 -23.41
C LYS A 218 18.65 -25.61 -22.18
N MET A 219 17.66 -25.14 -21.40
CA MET A 219 17.17 -25.87 -20.26
C MET A 219 16.60 -27.24 -20.65
N ALA A 220 15.90 -27.34 -21.76
CA ALA A 220 15.35 -28.60 -22.27
C ALA A 220 16.43 -29.68 -22.53
N THR A 221 17.72 -29.31 -22.73
CA THR A 221 18.81 -30.30 -22.86
C THR A 221 19.12 -31.04 -21.57
N GLY A 222 18.72 -30.51 -20.42
CA GLY A 222 19.04 -31.08 -19.10
C GLY A 222 20.50 -30.89 -18.66
N GLU A 223 21.31 -30.12 -19.41
CA GLU A 223 22.71 -29.84 -19.09
C GLU A 223 22.93 -28.59 -18.25
N TYR A 224 21.87 -27.78 -18.10
CA TYR A 224 21.95 -26.48 -17.47
C TYR A 224 21.07 -26.38 -16.24
N VAL A 225 21.46 -25.40 -15.37
CA VAL A 225 20.68 -24.99 -14.20
C VAL A 225 20.59 -23.49 -14.13
N ILE A 226 19.57 -22.99 -13.43
CA ILE A 226 19.42 -21.58 -13.08
C ILE A 226 19.55 -21.42 -11.58
N ILE A 227 20.32 -20.43 -11.14
CA ILE A 227 20.47 -20.10 -9.72
C ILE A 227 19.45 -19.05 -9.34
N GLY A 228 18.61 -19.38 -8.36
CA GLY A 228 17.65 -18.45 -7.78
C GLY A 228 18.26 -17.61 -6.67
N CYS A 229 18.19 -16.30 -6.82
CA CYS A 229 18.65 -15.33 -5.84
C CYS A 229 17.47 -14.62 -5.18
N PRO A 230 17.45 -14.49 -3.84
CA PRO A 230 16.42 -13.73 -3.15
C PRO A 230 16.35 -12.29 -3.66
N MET A 231 15.16 -11.72 -3.69
CA MET A 231 14.97 -10.32 -4.03
C MET A 231 15.12 -9.43 -2.79
N ASP A 232 15.84 -8.32 -2.92
CA ASP A 232 15.81 -7.27 -1.91
C ASP A 232 14.43 -6.57 -1.94
N LYS A 233 13.73 -6.59 -0.81
CA LYS A 233 12.37 -6.05 -0.70
C LYS A 233 12.30 -4.52 -0.83
N LEU A 234 13.45 -3.83 -0.70
CA LEU A 234 13.55 -2.36 -0.77
C LEU A 234 13.80 -1.87 -2.18
N THR A 235 14.72 -2.54 -2.88
CA THR A 235 15.25 -2.08 -4.17
C THR A 235 14.62 -2.82 -5.34
N GLU A 236 13.93 -3.94 -5.09
CA GLU A 236 13.46 -4.90 -6.11
C GLU A 236 14.64 -5.47 -6.96
N GLU A 237 15.86 -5.36 -6.44
CA GLU A 237 17.07 -5.87 -7.08
C GLU A 237 17.44 -7.25 -6.48
N PRO A 238 18.25 -8.06 -7.18
CA PRO A 238 18.73 -9.30 -6.62
C PRO A 238 19.55 -9.05 -5.36
N ARG A 239 19.21 -9.75 -4.29
CA ARG A 239 19.97 -9.74 -3.05
C ARG A 239 21.07 -10.80 -3.15
N ASN A 240 22.26 -10.37 -3.44
CA ASN A 240 23.41 -11.25 -3.39
C ASN A 240 23.71 -11.68 -1.96
N THR A 241 23.94 -12.96 -1.76
CA THR A 241 24.44 -13.54 -0.51
C THR A 241 25.88 -13.99 -0.71
N PRO A 242 26.68 -14.15 0.36
CA PRO A 242 28.06 -14.65 0.22
C PRO A 242 28.14 -16.00 -0.50
N LEU A 243 27.07 -16.79 -0.52
CA LEU A 243 26.98 -18.06 -1.21
C LEU A 243 26.63 -17.88 -2.70
N THR A 244 25.64 -17.04 -3.02
CA THR A 244 25.24 -16.78 -4.41
C THR A 244 26.27 -15.96 -5.18
N ASP A 245 27.11 -15.15 -4.49
CA ASP A 245 28.18 -14.38 -5.10
C ASP A 245 29.33 -15.27 -5.62
N GLN A 246 29.54 -16.41 -5.01
CA GLN A 246 30.57 -17.36 -5.44
C GLN A 246 30.17 -18.16 -6.68
N LEU A 247 28.87 -18.25 -6.98
CA LEU A 247 28.38 -19.00 -8.14
C LEU A 247 28.42 -18.11 -9.40
N GLN A 248 29.23 -18.47 -10.38
CA GLN A 248 29.37 -17.71 -11.62
C GLN A 248 28.68 -18.42 -12.79
N VAL A 249 28.10 -17.65 -13.70
CA VAL A 249 27.53 -18.20 -14.93
C VAL A 249 28.64 -18.89 -15.74
N GLY A 250 28.38 -20.12 -16.18
CA GLY A 250 29.35 -20.97 -16.90
C GLY A 250 30.09 -21.95 -16.00
N GLU A 251 30.04 -21.82 -14.69
CA GLU A 251 30.58 -22.83 -13.75
C GLU A 251 29.62 -24.02 -13.62
N SER A 252 30.14 -25.12 -13.10
CA SER A 252 29.39 -26.36 -12.96
C SER A 252 29.09 -26.66 -11.49
N ILE A 253 27.86 -27.15 -11.24
CA ILE A 253 27.48 -27.75 -9.97
C ILE A 253 27.22 -29.25 -10.16
N SER A 254 27.44 -30.02 -9.11
CA SER A 254 27.34 -31.48 -9.18
C SER A 254 26.37 -32.00 -8.12
N PHE A 255 25.55 -32.98 -8.51
CA PHE A 255 24.57 -33.61 -7.66
C PHE A 255 25.06 -35.04 -7.30
N TYR A 256 25.06 -35.35 -6.02
CA TYR A 256 25.46 -36.64 -5.49
C TYR A 256 24.28 -37.28 -4.77
N LYS A 257 24.05 -38.55 -5.05
CA LYS A 257 23.03 -39.35 -4.36
C LYS A 257 23.68 -40.55 -3.72
N ASP A 258 23.43 -40.76 -2.43
CA ASP A 258 24.07 -41.80 -1.65
C ASP A 258 25.61 -41.82 -1.78
N GLY A 259 26.22 -40.64 -1.95
CA GLY A 259 27.68 -40.46 -2.12
C GLY A 259 28.18 -40.60 -3.56
N GLU A 260 27.39 -41.09 -4.52
CA GLU A 260 27.75 -41.27 -5.92
C GLU A 260 27.35 -40.04 -6.75
N LEU A 261 28.21 -39.66 -7.71
CA LEU A 261 27.91 -38.57 -8.65
C LEU A 261 26.77 -39.00 -9.62
N VAL A 262 25.65 -38.29 -9.58
CA VAL A 262 24.49 -38.57 -10.44
C VAL A 262 24.46 -37.64 -11.66
N LYS A 263 24.72 -36.33 -11.43
CA LYS A 263 24.60 -35.31 -12.48
C LYS A 263 25.57 -34.17 -12.23
N THR A 264 26.10 -33.62 -13.33
CA THR A 264 26.80 -32.33 -13.33
C THR A 264 26.10 -31.43 -14.34
N SER A 265 25.80 -30.20 -13.94
CA SER A 265 25.13 -29.23 -14.79
C SER A 265 25.82 -27.88 -14.72
N THR A 266 25.75 -27.12 -15.82
CA THR A 266 26.38 -25.81 -15.94
C THR A 266 25.39 -24.71 -15.57
N ILE A 267 25.82 -23.69 -14.82
CA ILE A 267 25.00 -22.53 -14.48
C ILE A 267 24.78 -21.70 -15.74
N LEU A 268 23.54 -21.65 -16.21
CA LEU A 268 23.16 -20.91 -17.41
C LEU A 268 22.84 -19.44 -17.11
N ALA A 269 22.20 -19.18 -15.97
CA ALA A 269 21.73 -17.87 -15.61
C ALA A 269 21.50 -17.76 -14.09
N LYS A 270 21.37 -16.51 -13.62
CA LYS A 270 20.86 -16.21 -12.29
C LYS A 270 19.53 -15.45 -12.41
N ALA A 271 18.53 -15.84 -11.63
CA ALA A 271 17.19 -15.29 -11.62
C ALA A 271 16.83 -14.69 -10.26
N ILE A 272 16.03 -13.64 -10.28
CA ILE A 272 15.38 -13.15 -9.07
C ILE A 272 14.20 -14.07 -8.76
N LEU A 273 14.10 -14.51 -7.51
CA LEU A 273 12.99 -15.32 -7.03
C LEU A 273 11.77 -14.42 -6.79
N VAL A 274 10.71 -14.63 -7.57
CA VAL A 274 9.47 -13.86 -7.51
C VAL A 274 8.28 -14.80 -7.42
N GLY A 275 7.37 -14.53 -6.50
CA GLY A 275 6.08 -15.22 -6.41
C GLY A 275 6.13 -16.61 -5.78
N THR A 276 5.22 -17.46 -6.24
CA THR A 276 5.06 -18.84 -5.75
C THR A 276 6.25 -19.76 -6.00
N GLU A 277 7.23 -19.29 -6.74
CA GLU A 277 8.47 -20.01 -7.02
C GLU A 277 9.33 -20.17 -5.77
N THR A 278 9.10 -19.34 -4.75
CA THR A 278 9.87 -19.34 -3.49
C THR A 278 9.11 -18.85 -2.30
N GLU A 279 7.99 -18.16 -2.54
CA GLU A 279 7.14 -17.67 -1.46
C GLU A 279 5.95 -18.61 -1.31
N THR A 280 5.56 -18.89 -0.08
CA THR A 280 4.26 -19.50 0.16
C THR A 280 3.17 -18.59 -0.43
N PRO A 281 1.97 -19.08 -0.70
CA PRO A 281 0.84 -18.28 -1.13
C PRO A 281 0.54 -17.05 -0.24
N THR A 282 1.13 -16.99 0.94
CA THR A 282 1.06 -15.88 1.91
C THR A 282 2.16 -14.83 1.74
N GLY A 283 3.07 -14.99 0.76
CA GLY A 283 4.12 -14.00 0.45
C GLY A 283 5.28 -13.95 1.46
N THR A 284 5.55 -15.05 2.18
CA THR A 284 6.64 -15.11 3.16
C THR A 284 7.78 -16.02 2.69
N THR A 285 8.92 -15.44 2.36
CA THR A 285 10.13 -16.13 1.90
C THR A 285 10.76 -17.09 2.92
N ALA A 286 10.46 -16.92 4.21
CA ALA A 286 11.13 -17.66 5.29
C ALA A 286 10.84 -19.18 5.30
N GLN A 287 9.86 -19.64 4.55
CA GLN A 287 9.37 -21.03 4.61
C GLN A 287 9.66 -21.85 3.36
N ALA A 288 10.15 -21.20 2.31
CA ALA A 288 10.60 -21.92 1.11
C ALA A 288 11.91 -22.67 1.33
N HIS A 289 12.72 -22.26 2.31
CA HIS A 289 14.01 -22.87 2.59
C HIS A 289 13.84 -24.16 3.40
N ILE A 290 14.22 -25.28 2.81
CA ILE A 290 14.35 -26.56 3.52
C ILE A 290 15.81 -26.84 3.89
N ALA A 291 16.74 -26.15 3.28
CA ALA A 291 18.18 -26.33 3.37
C ALA A 291 18.91 -25.06 3.83
N ALA A 292 18.46 -24.47 4.95
CA ALA A 292 19.06 -23.24 5.50
C ALA A 292 19.24 -22.15 4.42
N ASP A 293 20.44 -21.56 4.32
CA ASP A 293 20.75 -20.48 3.36
C ASP A 293 21.32 -20.99 2.04
N ALA A 294 21.23 -22.28 1.75
CA ALA A 294 21.69 -22.84 0.47
C ALA A 294 20.99 -22.14 -0.71
N PRO A 295 21.72 -21.84 -1.79
CA PRO A 295 21.15 -21.25 -2.99
C PRO A 295 20.04 -22.12 -3.57
N PHE A 296 19.04 -21.49 -4.19
CA PHE A 296 18.02 -22.20 -4.96
C PHE A 296 18.61 -22.62 -6.31
N VAL A 297 18.40 -23.88 -6.66
CA VAL A 297 18.85 -24.44 -7.96
C VAL A 297 17.64 -24.94 -8.71
N TYR A 298 17.41 -24.37 -9.90
CA TYR A 298 16.31 -24.78 -10.76
C TYR A 298 16.84 -25.69 -11.85
N LEU A 299 16.23 -26.87 -11.95
CA LEU A 299 16.47 -27.92 -12.94
C LEU A 299 15.22 -28.11 -13.81
N PRO A 300 15.36 -28.59 -15.06
CA PRO A 300 14.23 -29.18 -15.76
C PRO A 300 13.60 -30.30 -14.91
N ASP A 301 12.26 -30.38 -14.90
CA ASP A 301 11.52 -31.38 -14.11
C ASP A 301 11.90 -32.82 -14.47
N THR A 302 12.28 -33.07 -15.74
CA THR A 302 12.80 -34.36 -16.19
C THR A 302 14.08 -34.75 -15.48
N VAL A 303 15.04 -33.84 -15.37
CA VAL A 303 16.31 -34.06 -14.65
C VAL A 303 16.06 -34.17 -13.16
N PHE A 304 15.17 -33.34 -12.61
CA PHE A 304 14.80 -33.44 -11.20
C PHE A 304 14.26 -34.83 -10.83
N LYS A 305 13.36 -35.38 -11.66
CA LYS A 305 12.77 -36.70 -11.49
C LYS A 305 13.77 -37.85 -11.69
N GLU A 306 14.89 -37.62 -12.36
CA GLU A 306 16.00 -38.60 -12.45
C GLU A 306 16.86 -38.63 -11.17
N ILE A 307 17.02 -37.46 -10.51
CA ILE A 307 17.83 -37.32 -9.30
C ILE A 307 17.04 -37.78 -8.04
N TYR A 308 15.79 -37.35 -7.94
CA TYR A 308 14.94 -37.57 -6.76
C TYR A 308 13.94 -38.71 -6.98
N ASP A 309 13.93 -39.68 -6.09
CA ASP A 309 13.06 -40.87 -6.21
C ASP A 309 11.57 -40.58 -5.98
N ALA A 310 11.30 -39.60 -5.12
CA ALA A 310 9.93 -39.20 -4.76
C ALA A 310 9.75 -37.68 -4.99
N PRO A 311 9.65 -37.24 -6.26
CA PRO A 311 9.52 -35.82 -6.58
C PRO A 311 8.25 -35.23 -5.97
N THR A 312 8.39 -34.27 -5.05
CA THR A 312 7.26 -33.61 -4.41
C THR A 312 6.78 -32.47 -5.26
N LEU A 313 5.56 -32.57 -5.80
CA LEU A 313 4.92 -31.52 -6.55
C LEU A 313 4.48 -30.39 -5.61
N LEU A 314 5.14 -29.25 -5.71
CA LEU A 314 4.86 -28.08 -4.90
C LEU A 314 3.66 -27.30 -5.41
N THR A 315 3.65 -26.99 -6.72
CA THR A 315 2.57 -26.24 -7.35
C THR A 315 2.25 -26.79 -8.73
N TYR A 316 0.97 -26.69 -9.09
CA TYR A 316 0.45 -26.88 -10.43
C TYR A 316 -0.22 -25.57 -10.87
N GLY A 317 0.44 -24.84 -11.77
CA GLY A 317 -0.06 -23.59 -12.35
C GLY A 317 -0.61 -23.83 -13.75
N PHE A 318 -1.63 -23.07 -14.15
CA PHE A 318 -2.20 -23.15 -15.50
C PHE A 318 -2.98 -21.89 -15.85
N ASN A 319 -3.12 -21.63 -17.15
CA ASN A 319 -3.99 -20.60 -17.67
C ASN A 319 -5.32 -21.21 -18.14
N VAL A 320 -6.35 -20.37 -18.24
CA VAL A 320 -7.67 -20.77 -18.69
C VAL A 320 -8.24 -19.68 -19.59
N ASP A 321 -8.85 -20.09 -20.71
CA ASP A 321 -9.61 -19.19 -21.57
C ASP A 321 -10.48 -18.23 -20.74
N GLU A 322 -10.40 -16.92 -21.01
CA GLU A 322 -11.09 -15.86 -20.24
C GLU A 322 -12.60 -16.14 -20.08
N ALA A 323 -13.22 -16.71 -21.13
CA ALA A 323 -14.63 -17.07 -21.09
C ALA A 323 -14.95 -18.23 -20.13
N LEU A 324 -13.98 -19.08 -19.81
CA LEU A 324 -14.13 -20.26 -18.95
C LEU A 324 -13.58 -20.04 -17.52
N GLN A 325 -12.84 -18.97 -17.28
CA GLN A 325 -12.30 -18.66 -15.93
C GLN A 325 -13.37 -18.67 -14.83
N PRO A 326 -14.58 -18.11 -15.01
CA PRO A 326 -15.61 -18.17 -13.97
C PRO A 326 -16.07 -19.60 -13.64
N GLN A 327 -16.12 -20.48 -14.64
CA GLN A 327 -16.50 -21.89 -14.47
C GLN A 327 -15.38 -22.66 -13.75
N MET A 328 -14.13 -22.40 -14.10
CA MET A 328 -12.97 -22.99 -13.42
C MET A 328 -12.90 -22.55 -11.94
N GLU A 329 -13.19 -21.28 -11.66
CA GLU A 329 -13.24 -20.75 -10.30
C GLU A 329 -14.31 -21.47 -9.45
N GLU A 330 -15.50 -21.67 -10.00
CA GLU A 330 -16.60 -22.41 -9.34
C GLU A 330 -16.21 -23.87 -9.10
N PHE A 331 -15.61 -24.52 -10.10
CA PHE A 331 -15.11 -25.89 -10.00
C PHE A 331 -14.07 -26.02 -8.88
N LEU A 332 -13.01 -25.18 -8.90
CA LEU A 332 -11.93 -25.23 -7.89
C LEU A 332 -12.44 -24.92 -6.49
N SER A 333 -13.32 -23.92 -6.35
CA SER A 333 -13.93 -23.58 -5.06
C SER A 333 -14.73 -24.74 -4.49
N SER A 334 -15.49 -25.44 -5.33
CA SER A 334 -16.24 -26.64 -4.92
C SER A 334 -15.28 -27.79 -4.57
N TYR A 335 -14.31 -28.06 -5.44
CA TYR A 335 -13.34 -29.13 -5.25
C TYR A 335 -12.54 -28.99 -3.93
N VAL A 336 -12.04 -27.81 -3.64
CA VAL A 336 -11.28 -27.51 -2.41
C VAL A 336 -12.17 -27.59 -1.17
N SER A 337 -13.45 -27.23 -1.27
CA SER A 337 -14.38 -27.39 -0.13
C SER A 337 -14.60 -28.84 0.28
N GLU A 338 -14.47 -29.78 -0.65
CA GLU A 338 -14.59 -31.22 -0.42
C GLU A 338 -13.23 -31.88 -0.10
N ASN A 339 -12.13 -31.27 -0.57
CA ASN A 339 -10.75 -31.79 -0.47
C ASN A 339 -9.86 -30.83 0.29
N THR A 340 -9.87 -30.89 1.62
CA THR A 340 -9.15 -29.96 2.50
C THR A 340 -7.63 -30.02 2.39
N SER A 341 -7.07 -31.06 1.77
CA SER A 341 -5.65 -31.19 1.48
C SER A 341 -5.19 -30.40 0.28
N VAL A 342 -6.11 -29.84 -0.49
CA VAL A 342 -5.83 -29.02 -1.68
C VAL A 342 -6.26 -27.59 -1.42
N ALA A 343 -5.47 -26.65 -1.91
CA ALA A 343 -5.79 -25.24 -1.89
C ALA A 343 -5.43 -24.60 -3.25
N TYR A 344 -6.00 -23.48 -3.57
CA TYR A 344 -5.66 -22.77 -4.78
C TYR A 344 -5.61 -21.26 -4.58
N THR A 345 -4.91 -20.61 -5.49
CA THR A 345 -4.91 -19.16 -5.66
C THR A 345 -5.25 -18.85 -7.12
N SER A 346 -6.07 -17.84 -7.36
CA SER A 346 -6.34 -17.33 -8.69
C SER A 346 -6.09 -15.84 -8.79
N THR A 347 -5.87 -15.36 -10.00
CA THR A 347 -5.77 -13.92 -10.28
C THR A 347 -7.00 -13.17 -9.78
N LYS A 348 -8.18 -13.77 -9.88
CA LYS A 348 -9.44 -13.23 -9.37
C LYS A 348 -9.42 -13.09 -7.84
N LEU A 349 -9.05 -14.15 -7.10
CA LEU A 349 -8.97 -14.11 -5.64
C LEU A 349 -7.98 -13.05 -5.15
N LEU A 350 -6.83 -12.91 -5.83
CA LEU A 350 -5.84 -11.88 -5.51
C LEU A 350 -6.38 -10.46 -5.74
N LYS A 351 -7.10 -10.24 -6.83
CA LYS A 351 -7.77 -8.96 -7.09
C LYS A 351 -8.84 -8.65 -6.05
N GLU A 352 -9.67 -9.62 -5.69
CA GLU A 352 -10.69 -9.48 -4.64
C GLU A 352 -10.07 -9.18 -3.26
N GLN A 353 -8.92 -9.78 -2.92
CA GLN A 353 -8.17 -9.44 -1.71
C GLN A 353 -7.70 -7.98 -1.72
N LEU A 354 -7.13 -7.52 -2.84
CA LEU A 354 -6.69 -6.13 -2.98
C LEU A 354 -7.86 -5.14 -2.91
N ASP A 355 -8.98 -5.48 -3.54
CA ASP A 355 -10.22 -4.68 -3.48
C ASP A 355 -10.81 -4.63 -2.08
N SER A 356 -10.70 -5.71 -1.31
CA SER A 356 -11.07 -5.73 0.10
C SER A 356 -10.21 -4.76 0.91
N VAL A 357 -8.90 -4.73 0.70
CA VAL A 357 -7.98 -3.77 1.32
C VAL A 357 -8.34 -2.34 0.90
N ARG A 358 -8.56 -2.10 -0.40
CA ARG A 358 -9.00 -0.80 -0.94
C ARG A 358 -10.29 -0.33 -0.28
N SER A 359 -11.29 -1.21 -0.19
CA SER A 359 -12.58 -0.92 0.44
C SER A 359 -12.44 -0.61 1.93
N MET A 360 -11.60 -1.35 2.65
CA MET A 360 -11.32 -1.10 4.07
C MET A 360 -10.69 0.29 4.27
N ILE A 361 -9.72 0.69 3.44
CA ILE A 361 -9.09 2.02 3.50
C ILE A 361 -10.13 3.11 3.21
N LEU A 362 -11.00 2.91 2.20
CA LEU A 362 -12.06 3.87 1.85
C LEU A 362 -13.11 4.00 2.95
N VAL A 363 -13.55 2.92 3.57
CA VAL A 363 -14.56 2.94 4.63
C VAL A 363 -13.99 3.61 5.88
N ILE A 364 -12.86 3.15 6.39
CA ILE A 364 -12.26 3.69 7.62
C ILE A 364 -11.82 5.14 7.40
N GLY A 365 -11.09 5.40 6.34
CA GLY A 365 -10.61 6.73 5.98
C GLY A 365 -11.77 7.69 5.69
N GLY A 366 -12.78 7.22 4.95
CA GLY A 366 -13.99 7.98 4.65
C GLY A 366 -14.77 8.37 5.90
N LEU A 367 -14.94 7.46 6.87
CA LEU A 367 -15.58 7.77 8.16
C LEU A 367 -14.82 8.86 8.92
N ILE A 368 -13.51 8.73 9.04
CA ILE A 368 -12.66 9.76 9.69
C ILE A 368 -12.78 11.08 8.92
N GLY A 369 -12.72 11.03 7.59
CA GLY A 369 -12.90 12.19 6.72
C GLY A 369 -14.25 12.87 6.90
N CYS A 370 -15.33 12.12 6.98
CA CYS A 370 -16.67 12.65 7.24
C CYS A 370 -16.76 13.34 8.61
N ILE A 371 -16.21 12.74 9.67
CA ILE A 371 -16.17 13.34 11.01
C ILE A 371 -15.43 14.68 10.96
N MET A 372 -14.28 14.73 10.29
CA MET A 372 -13.50 15.96 10.13
C MET A 372 -14.22 17.00 9.28
N ALA A 373 -14.94 16.58 8.24
CA ALA A 373 -15.77 17.46 7.41
C ALA A 373 -16.91 18.08 8.22
N PHE A 374 -17.60 17.30 9.04
CA PHE A 374 -18.64 17.79 9.94
C PHE A 374 -18.08 18.78 10.97
N ALA A 375 -16.96 18.48 11.59
CA ALA A 375 -16.30 19.38 12.52
C ALA A 375 -15.90 20.70 11.82
N GLY A 376 -15.35 20.63 10.62
CA GLY A 376 -15.02 21.79 9.78
C GLY A 376 -16.25 22.65 9.44
N LEU A 377 -17.34 21.99 9.04
CA LEU A 377 -18.62 22.65 8.73
C LEU A 377 -19.23 23.35 9.94
N ILE A 378 -19.24 22.71 11.09
CA ILE A 378 -19.70 23.28 12.37
C ILE A 378 -18.85 24.51 12.73
N ASN A 379 -17.52 24.41 12.63
CA ASN A 379 -16.63 25.52 12.91
C ASN A 379 -16.84 26.69 11.94
N PHE A 380 -17.01 26.41 10.65
CA PHE A 380 -17.33 27.41 9.65
C PHE A 380 -18.66 28.11 9.93
N THR A 381 -19.71 27.33 10.21
CA THR A 381 -21.05 27.84 10.52
C THR A 381 -21.04 28.71 11.80
N ASN A 382 -20.44 28.23 12.87
CA ASN A 382 -20.31 28.97 14.13
C ASN A 382 -19.61 30.30 13.93
N MET A 383 -18.60 30.35 13.07
CA MET A 383 -17.88 31.56 12.78
C MET A 383 -18.74 32.55 11.99
N ILE A 384 -19.47 32.09 10.96
CA ILE A 384 -20.39 32.95 10.22
C ILE A 384 -21.46 33.55 11.15
N ILE A 385 -22.05 32.72 12.03
CA ILE A 385 -23.00 33.16 13.05
C ILE A 385 -22.36 34.24 13.93
N THR A 386 -21.17 33.94 14.50
CA THR A 386 -20.49 34.88 15.38
C THR A 386 -20.13 36.18 14.66
N ASN A 387 -19.67 36.14 13.42
CA ASN A 387 -19.37 37.35 12.64
C ASN A 387 -20.63 38.18 12.39
N ILE A 388 -21.76 37.56 12.11
CA ILE A 388 -23.02 38.28 11.86
C ILE A 388 -23.52 38.93 13.16
N ILE A 389 -23.48 38.20 14.29
CA ILE A 389 -23.92 38.69 15.60
C ILE A 389 -23.03 39.85 16.07
N THR A 390 -21.70 39.67 16.08
CA THR A 390 -20.77 40.69 16.58
C THR A 390 -20.74 41.95 15.72
N ARG A 391 -21.08 41.85 14.42
CA ARG A 391 -21.13 42.96 13.47
C ARG A 391 -22.53 43.46 13.21
N ARG A 392 -23.51 43.07 14.01
CA ARG A 392 -24.93 43.44 13.82
C ARG A 392 -25.12 44.95 13.78
N HIS A 393 -24.44 45.68 14.68
CA HIS A 393 -24.48 47.14 14.72
C HIS A 393 -23.81 47.79 13.49
N GLU A 394 -22.64 47.26 13.07
CA GLU A 394 -21.97 47.71 11.83
C GLU A 394 -22.92 47.55 10.60
N PHE A 395 -23.59 46.39 10.53
CA PHE A 395 -24.54 46.12 9.45
C PHE A 395 -25.76 47.04 9.47
N ALA A 396 -26.30 47.31 10.65
CA ALA A 396 -27.42 48.26 10.80
C ALA A 396 -26.98 49.67 10.41
N THR A 397 -25.79 50.12 10.82
CA THR A 397 -25.23 51.44 10.40
C THR A 397 -25.03 51.52 8.92
N MET A 398 -24.49 50.49 8.25
CA MET A 398 -24.33 50.46 6.78
C MET A 398 -25.70 50.52 6.07
N GLN A 399 -26.72 49.85 6.58
CA GLN A 399 -28.07 49.91 6.04
C GLN A 399 -28.71 51.30 6.25
N SER A 400 -28.45 51.96 7.37
CA SER A 400 -28.93 53.35 7.61
C SER A 400 -28.29 54.38 6.69
N ILE A 401 -27.05 54.11 6.19
CA ILE A 401 -26.34 54.96 5.22
C ILE A 401 -26.76 54.64 3.76
N GLY A 402 -27.67 53.63 3.56
CA GLY A 402 -28.20 53.30 2.27
C GLY A 402 -27.77 51.98 1.65
N MET A 403 -27.07 51.08 2.40
CA MET A 403 -26.77 49.72 1.94
C MET A 403 -28.06 48.89 1.85
N THR A 404 -28.32 48.28 0.69
CA THR A 404 -29.49 47.40 0.53
C THR A 404 -29.28 46.03 1.17
N GLY A 405 -30.38 45.36 1.53
CA GLY A 405 -30.29 43.98 2.06
C GLY A 405 -29.68 42.99 1.07
N LYS A 406 -29.82 43.22 -0.24
CA LYS A 406 -29.11 42.43 -1.28
C LYS A 406 -27.62 42.61 -1.22
N GLN A 407 -27.15 43.85 -1.05
CA GLN A 407 -25.71 44.15 -0.94
C GLN A 407 -25.09 43.55 0.31
N LEU A 408 -25.84 43.54 1.43
CA LEU A 408 -25.38 42.90 2.67
C LEU A 408 -25.24 41.37 2.50
N ARG A 409 -26.22 40.72 1.85
CA ARG A 409 -26.13 39.28 1.52
C ARG A 409 -24.90 38.98 0.64
N CYS A 410 -24.69 39.75 -0.43
CA CYS A 410 -23.53 39.63 -1.29
C CYS A 410 -22.20 39.77 -0.50
N LEU A 411 -22.14 40.74 0.41
CA LEU A 411 -20.94 40.96 1.23
C LEU A 411 -20.58 39.74 2.05
N THR A 412 -21.55 39.14 2.76
CA THR A 412 -21.33 37.96 3.61
C THR A 412 -21.06 36.69 2.80
N VAL A 413 -21.68 36.54 1.63
CA VAL A 413 -21.37 35.46 0.69
C VAL A 413 -19.93 35.59 0.17
N TYR A 414 -19.47 36.78 -0.23
CA TYR A 414 -18.07 36.98 -0.62
C TYR A 414 -17.09 36.67 0.51
N GLU A 415 -17.41 37.03 1.75
CA GLU A 415 -16.57 36.65 2.92
C GLU A 415 -16.47 35.12 3.03
N GLY A 416 -17.58 34.37 2.91
CA GLY A 416 -17.61 32.91 2.91
C GLY A 416 -16.76 32.30 1.77
N ILE A 417 -16.95 32.79 0.55
CA ILE A 417 -16.20 32.35 -0.64
C ILE A 417 -14.70 32.55 -0.46
N TYR A 418 -14.26 33.67 0.10
CA TYR A 418 -12.83 33.89 0.33
C TYR A 418 -12.23 32.92 1.35
N TYR A 419 -12.99 32.48 2.37
CA TYR A 419 -12.55 31.42 3.28
C TYR A 419 -12.41 30.08 2.55
N ALA A 420 -13.39 29.71 1.73
CA ALA A 420 -13.37 28.48 0.95
C ALA A 420 -12.19 28.47 -0.05
N VAL A 421 -12.07 29.52 -0.89
CA VAL A 421 -10.96 29.65 -1.84
C VAL A 421 -9.60 29.64 -1.14
N GLY A 422 -9.48 30.31 0.00
CA GLY A 422 -8.25 30.29 0.79
C GLY A 422 -7.92 28.89 1.31
N ALA A 423 -8.92 28.14 1.78
CA ALA A 423 -8.75 26.76 2.23
C ALA A 423 -8.40 25.83 1.06
N ASP A 424 -9.03 25.98 -0.11
CA ASP A 424 -8.79 25.15 -1.28
C ASP A 424 -7.37 25.35 -1.84
N ILE A 425 -6.92 26.61 -1.99
CA ILE A 425 -5.58 26.91 -2.51
C ILE A 425 -4.51 26.41 -1.53
N ILE A 426 -4.63 26.75 -0.24
CA ILE A 426 -3.64 26.35 0.77
C ILE A 426 -3.73 24.85 1.01
N GLY A 427 -4.95 24.28 1.10
CA GLY A 427 -5.20 22.86 1.29
C GLY A 427 -4.68 22.01 0.15
N GLY A 428 -4.92 22.41 -1.08
CA GLY A 428 -4.40 21.75 -2.27
C GLY A 428 -2.87 21.77 -2.33
N ALA A 429 -2.25 22.93 -2.01
CA ALA A 429 -0.79 23.03 -1.94
C ALA A 429 -0.20 22.12 -0.85
N VAL A 430 -0.78 22.12 0.35
CA VAL A 430 -0.35 21.24 1.46
C VAL A 430 -0.57 19.77 1.11
N ALA A 431 -1.71 19.42 0.50
CA ALA A 431 -2.00 18.05 0.06
C ALA A 431 -0.98 17.56 -0.98
N ALA A 432 -0.63 18.40 -1.96
CA ALA A 432 0.38 18.08 -2.96
C ALA A 432 1.77 17.89 -2.33
N ILE A 433 2.19 18.76 -1.41
CA ILE A 433 3.47 18.63 -0.71
C ILE A 433 3.51 17.34 0.11
N LEU A 434 2.46 17.04 0.87
CA LEU A 434 2.37 15.82 1.67
C LEU A 434 2.38 14.57 0.80
N ALA A 435 1.73 14.59 -0.37
CA ALA A 435 1.75 13.49 -1.32
C ALA A 435 3.18 13.18 -1.81
N VAL A 436 3.92 14.21 -2.23
CA VAL A 436 5.28 14.03 -2.78
C VAL A 436 6.33 13.74 -1.70
N THR A 437 6.13 14.19 -0.45
CA THR A 437 7.11 13.99 0.62
C THR A 437 6.74 12.80 1.52
N VAL A 438 5.65 12.91 2.26
CA VAL A 438 5.27 11.93 3.29
C VAL A 438 4.71 10.66 2.68
N LEU A 439 3.72 10.76 1.77
CA LEU A 439 3.11 9.57 1.17
C LEU A 439 4.10 8.83 0.28
N LYS A 440 4.87 9.53 -0.52
CA LYS A 440 5.93 8.91 -1.34
C LYS A 440 6.92 8.14 -0.46
N SER A 441 7.41 8.72 0.63
CA SER A 441 8.32 8.03 1.53
C SER A 441 7.68 6.87 2.26
N ALA A 442 6.41 6.99 2.66
CA ALA A 442 5.69 5.93 3.36
C ALA A 442 5.33 4.74 2.44
N LEU A 443 4.95 5.03 1.19
CA LEU A 443 4.55 4.00 0.22
C LEU A 443 5.73 3.35 -0.51
N ASN A 444 6.92 3.95 -0.48
CA ASN A 444 8.14 3.34 -1.03
C ASN A 444 8.88 2.45 -0.01
N GLY A 445 8.25 2.09 1.09
CA GLY A 445 8.84 1.16 2.07
C GLY A 445 8.82 -0.30 1.59
N PRO A 446 9.69 -1.17 2.15
CA PRO A 446 9.82 -2.57 1.71
C PRO A 446 8.54 -3.40 1.89
N SER A 447 7.69 -3.00 2.83
CA SER A 447 6.40 -3.65 3.08
C SER A 447 5.27 -3.13 2.19
N MET A 448 5.56 -2.14 1.34
CA MET A 448 4.58 -1.43 0.49
C MET A 448 4.88 -1.61 -1.01
N TRP A 449 5.52 -2.72 -1.38
CA TRP A 449 5.94 -3.05 -2.75
C TRP A 449 4.79 -3.02 -3.77
N PHE A 450 3.55 -3.28 -3.33
CA PHE A 450 2.34 -3.28 -4.15
C PHE A 450 1.71 -1.89 -4.34
N PHE A 451 2.44 -0.83 -4.01
CA PHE A 451 2.01 0.54 -4.29
C PHE A 451 2.79 1.15 -5.45
N THR A 452 2.07 1.80 -6.35
CA THR A 452 2.64 2.72 -7.35
C THR A 452 2.02 4.08 -7.12
N LEU A 453 2.82 5.05 -6.66
CA LEU A 453 2.32 6.36 -6.26
C LEU A 453 1.59 7.07 -7.41
N ASN A 454 0.27 7.17 -7.30
CA ASN A 454 -0.60 7.88 -8.24
C ASN A 454 -1.10 9.18 -7.60
N ILE A 455 -0.46 10.31 -7.96
CA ILE A 455 -0.81 11.62 -7.40
C ILE A 455 -1.98 12.19 -8.17
N THR A 456 -3.10 12.39 -7.48
CA THR A 456 -4.29 13.06 -8.02
C THR A 456 -4.70 14.25 -7.17
N LEU A 457 -5.17 15.32 -7.81
CA LEU A 457 -5.78 16.48 -7.17
C LEU A 457 -7.29 16.55 -7.42
N VAL A 458 -7.87 15.55 -8.07
CA VAL A 458 -9.31 15.49 -8.32
C VAL A 458 -10.14 15.63 -7.04
N PRO A 459 -9.81 14.95 -5.91
CA PRO A 459 -10.55 15.13 -4.67
C PRO A 459 -10.50 16.55 -4.13
N VAL A 460 -9.37 17.25 -4.29
CA VAL A 460 -9.23 18.67 -3.89
C VAL A 460 -10.24 19.53 -4.66
N LEU A 461 -10.38 19.34 -5.98
CA LEU A 461 -11.32 20.07 -6.82
C LEU A 461 -12.77 19.77 -6.44
N VAL A 462 -13.11 18.51 -6.21
CA VAL A 462 -14.48 18.10 -5.83
C VAL A 462 -14.88 18.70 -4.48
N ILE A 463 -14.01 18.60 -3.47
CA ILE A 463 -14.25 19.16 -2.14
C ILE A 463 -14.27 20.69 -2.21
N GLY A 464 -13.40 21.29 -3.02
CA GLY A 464 -13.35 22.73 -3.24
C GLY A 464 -14.68 23.27 -3.79
N VAL A 465 -15.26 22.63 -4.80
CA VAL A 465 -16.60 22.99 -5.33
C VAL A 465 -17.66 22.87 -4.24
N LEU A 466 -17.63 21.78 -3.45
CA LEU A 466 -18.56 21.60 -2.33
C LEU A 466 -18.42 22.74 -1.30
N TYR A 467 -17.18 23.10 -0.94
CA TYR A 467 -16.94 24.21 0.00
C TYR A 467 -17.40 25.55 -0.55
N LEU A 468 -17.23 25.83 -1.84
CA LEU A 468 -17.76 27.05 -2.47
C LEU A 468 -19.29 27.11 -2.40
N LEU A 469 -19.97 25.99 -2.64
CA LEU A 469 -21.42 25.91 -2.51
C LEU A 469 -21.87 26.17 -1.07
N LEU A 470 -21.25 25.50 -0.08
CA LEU A 470 -21.55 25.70 1.33
C LEU A 470 -21.23 27.14 1.78
N ALA A 471 -20.12 27.70 1.32
CA ALA A 471 -19.73 29.08 1.61
C ALA A 471 -20.71 30.13 1.08
N ALA A 472 -21.44 29.82 0.00
CA ALA A 472 -22.52 30.66 -0.51
C ALA A 472 -23.83 30.47 0.26
N VAL A 473 -24.18 29.21 0.57
CA VAL A 473 -25.50 28.87 1.15
C VAL A 473 -25.57 29.20 2.64
N ILE A 474 -24.54 28.85 3.42
CA ILE A 474 -24.56 29.02 4.90
C ILE A 474 -24.75 30.47 5.33
N PRO A 475 -24.03 31.48 4.78
CA PRO A 475 -24.25 32.87 5.13
C PRO A 475 -25.66 33.35 4.83
N LEU A 476 -26.27 32.86 3.75
CA LEU A 476 -27.66 33.23 3.38
C LEU A 476 -28.68 32.70 4.37
N ILE A 477 -28.51 31.43 4.77
CA ILE A 477 -29.36 30.79 5.81
C ILE A 477 -29.22 31.55 7.14
N VAL A 478 -28.00 31.79 7.58
CA VAL A 478 -27.73 32.48 8.85
C VAL A 478 -28.33 33.91 8.82
N LEU A 479 -28.09 34.66 7.76
CA LEU A 479 -28.70 36.01 7.62
C LEU A 479 -30.23 35.98 7.60
N HIS A 480 -30.84 34.97 7.00
CA HIS A 480 -32.29 34.84 7.00
C HIS A 480 -32.85 34.69 8.43
N PHE A 481 -32.22 33.89 9.26
CA PHE A 481 -32.66 33.67 10.66
C PHE A 481 -32.35 34.84 11.57
N PHE A 482 -31.20 35.53 11.41
CA PHE A 482 -30.76 36.60 12.31
C PHE A 482 -31.19 38.01 11.88
N ASN A 483 -31.74 38.18 10.69
CA ASN A 483 -32.19 39.49 10.17
C ASN A 483 -33.71 39.75 10.39
N LYS A 484 -34.34 38.97 11.27
CA LYS A 484 -35.73 39.21 11.68
C LYS A 484 -35.78 40.43 12.60
N GLY A 485 -36.40 41.54 12.17
CA GLY A 485 -36.57 42.79 12.91
C GLY A 485 -36.23 44.03 12.08
N THR A 486 -36.75 45.20 12.43
CA THR A 486 -36.51 46.47 11.74
C THR A 486 -35.06 46.96 11.98
N VAL A 487 -34.52 47.78 11.08
CA VAL A 487 -33.19 48.40 11.22
C VAL A 487 -33.10 49.23 12.49
N VAL A 488 -34.17 49.92 12.86
CA VAL A 488 -34.26 50.75 14.07
C VAL A 488 -34.19 49.90 15.34
N GLU A 489 -34.87 48.76 15.38
CA GLU A 489 -34.87 47.84 16.51
C GLU A 489 -33.50 47.21 16.75
N ARG A 490 -32.76 46.96 15.64
CA ARG A 490 -31.37 46.40 15.68
C ARG A 490 -30.33 47.43 16.14
N LEU A 491 -30.60 48.72 15.99
CA LEU A 491 -29.75 49.81 16.50
C LEU A 491 -30.03 50.03 18.03
N ARG A 492 -31.29 49.80 18.47
CA ARG A 492 -31.72 50.04 19.86
C ARG A 492 -31.39 48.92 20.81
N THR A 493 -31.26 47.68 20.34
CA THR A 493 -30.90 46.51 21.18
C THR A 493 -29.39 46.45 21.60
N SER A 494 -28.64 47.51 21.39
CA SER A 494 -27.23 47.67 21.80
C SER A 494 -27.01 48.66 22.94
N GLU A 495 -28.08 49.28 23.45
CA GLU A 495 -28.10 49.96 24.73
C GLU A 495 -28.62 49.02 25.82
#